data_348da60af5a51f012843c3018d560a61
#
_entry.id   348da60af5a51f012843c3018d560a61
#
_cell.length_a   1.000
_cell.length_b   1.000
_cell.length_c   1.000
_cell.angle_alpha   90.00
_cell.angle_beta   90.00
_cell.angle_gamma   90.00
#
_symmetry.space_group_name_H-M   'P 1'
#
loop_
_entity.id
_entity.type
_entity.pdbx_description
1 polymer ?
#
loop_
_entity_poly.entity_id
_entity_poly.type
_entity_poly.pdbx_seq_one_letter_code
_entity_poly.pdbx_strand_id
1 'polypeptide(L)'
;MIRHRLSLEEFQALLEKAPEGLRLELLDGEVYEMAPIGSGHASLVTYLAKQLERLYGDRALVYVQNPLRLSPHSLPQPDLALLRPREDFYRERLPEAGDTLLVVEVSFSPREMDLKKLALSAQGGVPEVWLVEEGGSLEVYREPRGTRYRHRLLVEPGEEVAPLLLSHPPLLWDPPRGTPPA
;
A
#
# COMPACT_ATOMS: atom_id res chain seq x y z
N MET A 1 15.09 -26.08 16.11
CA MET A 1 15.49 -24.90 15.33
C MET A 1 14.37 -23.87 15.33
N ILE A 2 14.73 -22.61 15.46
CA ILE A 2 13.79 -21.49 15.41
C ILE A 2 14.19 -20.62 14.23
N ARG A 3 13.19 -20.20 13.42
CA ARG A 3 13.45 -19.29 12.30
C ARG A 3 13.78 -17.90 12.85
N HIS A 4 14.90 -17.32 12.40
CA HIS A 4 15.23 -15.95 12.76
C HIS A 4 14.36 -14.97 11.97
N ARG A 5 13.72 -14.04 12.70
CA ARG A 5 12.97 -12.93 12.10
C ARG A 5 13.87 -11.70 12.10
N LEU A 6 14.19 -11.18 10.93
CA LEU A 6 15.02 -9.99 10.85
C LEU A 6 14.31 -8.79 11.47
N SER A 7 15.08 -8.00 12.21
CA SER A 7 14.63 -6.68 12.67
C SER A 7 14.80 -5.65 11.55
N LEU A 8 14.21 -4.46 11.72
CA LEU A 8 14.45 -3.33 10.81
C LEU A 8 15.92 -2.97 10.72
N GLU A 9 16.64 -2.99 11.84
CA GLU A 9 18.07 -2.66 11.88
C GLU A 9 18.89 -3.65 11.07
N GLU A 10 18.63 -4.96 11.23
CA GLU A 10 19.28 -6.00 10.44
C GLU A 10 18.93 -5.86 8.95
N PHE A 11 17.69 -5.54 8.63
CA PHE A 11 17.27 -5.31 7.25
C PHE A 11 17.96 -4.09 6.63
N GLN A 12 18.08 -3.00 7.37
CA GLN A 12 18.81 -1.81 6.89
C GLN A 12 20.28 -2.12 6.61
N ALA A 13 20.93 -2.89 7.48
CA ALA A 13 22.30 -3.34 7.25
C ALA A 13 22.43 -4.21 6.00
N LEU A 14 21.41 -5.03 5.72
CA LEU A 14 21.37 -5.83 4.50
C LEU A 14 21.19 -4.95 3.25
N LEU A 15 20.34 -3.93 3.31
CA LEU A 15 20.14 -3.00 2.20
C LEU A 15 21.39 -2.24 1.81
N GLU A 16 22.22 -1.87 2.78
CA GLU A 16 23.49 -1.18 2.53
C GLU A 16 24.45 -2.01 1.67
N LYS A 17 24.33 -3.33 1.73
CA LYS A 17 25.18 -4.29 1.00
C LYS A 17 24.48 -4.90 -0.22
N ALA A 18 23.21 -4.60 -0.43
CA ALA A 18 22.48 -5.15 -1.55
C ALA A 18 22.95 -4.53 -2.89
N PRO A 19 22.89 -5.28 -4.00
CA PRO A 19 23.19 -4.73 -5.32
C PRO A 19 22.28 -3.54 -5.67
N GLU A 20 22.83 -2.58 -6.40
CA GLU A 20 22.04 -1.44 -6.90
C GLU A 20 20.86 -1.92 -7.75
N GLY A 21 19.74 -1.23 -7.64
CA GLY A 21 18.54 -1.52 -8.39
C GLY A 21 17.68 -2.64 -7.83
N LEU A 22 18.14 -3.31 -6.79
CA LEU A 22 17.36 -4.35 -6.12
C LEU A 22 16.37 -3.70 -5.15
N ARG A 23 15.08 -3.96 -5.36
CA ARG A 23 14.02 -3.46 -4.48
C ARG A 23 13.56 -4.57 -3.55
N LEU A 24 13.73 -4.34 -2.25
CA LEU A 24 13.42 -5.33 -1.21
C LEU A 24 12.38 -4.79 -0.23
N GLU A 25 11.54 -5.69 0.26
CA GLU A 25 10.61 -5.44 1.36
C GLU A 25 10.92 -6.39 2.51
N LEU A 26 10.71 -5.92 3.74
CA LEU A 26 10.73 -6.76 4.93
C LEU A 26 9.29 -7.01 5.37
N LEU A 27 8.88 -8.29 5.39
CA LEU A 27 7.52 -8.68 5.78
C LEU A 27 7.61 -9.77 6.86
N ASP A 28 7.24 -9.43 8.08
CA ASP A 28 7.30 -10.33 9.25
C ASP A 28 8.67 -11.00 9.42
N GLY A 29 9.74 -10.22 9.24
CA GLY A 29 11.11 -10.68 9.39
C GLY A 29 11.67 -11.44 8.19
N GLU A 30 10.92 -11.59 7.11
CA GLU A 30 11.36 -12.20 5.85
C GLU A 30 11.62 -11.14 4.79
N VAL A 31 12.68 -11.31 4.01
CA VAL A 31 13.04 -10.40 2.92
C VAL A 31 12.46 -10.91 1.61
N TYR A 32 11.75 -10.05 0.92
CA TYR A 32 11.17 -10.32 -0.39
C TYR A 32 11.72 -9.35 -1.43
N GLU A 33 12.03 -9.86 -2.60
CA GLU A 33 12.37 -9.02 -3.75
C GLU A 33 11.10 -8.62 -4.49
N MET A 34 10.96 -7.32 -4.75
CA MET A 34 9.83 -6.78 -5.49
C MET A 34 10.03 -6.99 -6.98
N ALA A 35 9.00 -7.49 -7.66
CA ALA A 35 9.03 -7.69 -9.10
C ALA A 35 9.21 -6.35 -9.85
N PRO A 36 9.84 -6.36 -11.04
CA PRO A 36 9.89 -5.18 -11.89
C PRO A 36 8.49 -4.67 -12.22
N ILE A 37 8.34 -3.35 -12.28
CA ILE A 37 7.07 -2.69 -12.55
C ILE A 37 6.83 -2.64 -14.05
N GLY A 38 5.74 -3.26 -14.52
CA GLY A 38 5.28 -3.17 -15.90
C GLY A 38 4.37 -1.97 -16.14
N SER A 39 4.02 -1.72 -17.41
CA SER A 39 3.21 -0.57 -17.81
C SER A 39 1.80 -0.56 -17.23
N GLY A 40 1.17 -1.73 -17.10
CA GLY A 40 -0.18 -1.84 -16.53
C GLY A 40 -0.21 -1.42 -15.06
N HIS A 41 0.72 -1.92 -14.27
CA HIS A 41 0.87 -1.54 -12.87
C HIS A 41 1.19 -0.03 -12.74
N ALA A 42 2.17 0.46 -13.49
CA ALA A 42 2.56 1.86 -13.47
C ALA A 42 1.40 2.79 -13.85
N SER A 43 0.59 2.41 -14.81
CA SER A 43 -0.59 3.15 -15.24
C SER A 43 -1.61 3.31 -14.11
N LEU A 44 -1.91 2.22 -13.40
CA LEU A 44 -2.84 2.25 -12.26
C LEU A 44 -2.30 3.10 -11.11
N VAL A 45 -1.03 2.97 -10.78
CA VAL A 45 -0.41 3.79 -9.72
C VAL A 45 -0.45 5.27 -10.10
N THR A 46 -0.12 5.60 -11.34
CA THR A 46 -0.16 6.99 -11.84
C THR A 46 -1.56 7.58 -11.80
N TYR A 47 -2.55 6.81 -12.25
CA TYR A 47 -3.97 7.20 -12.20
C TYR A 47 -4.41 7.48 -10.76
N LEU A 48 -4.16 6.54 -9.87
CA LEU A 48 -4.53 6.67 -8.46
C LEU A 48 -3.83 7.85 -7.78
N ALA A 49 -2.53 8.02 -8.00
CA ALA A 49 -1.78 9.13 -7.43
C ALA A 49 -2.38 10.48 -7.85
N LYS A 50 -2.72 10.62 -9.12
CA LYS A 50 -3.35 11.84 -9.65
C LYS A 50 -4.73 12.09 -9.03
N GLN A 51 -5.57 11.06 -8.96
CA GLN A 51 -6.91 11.19 -8.40
C GLN A 51 -6.89 11.49 -6.90
N LEU A 52 -6.06 10.77 -6.15
CA LEU A 52 -5.95 10.98 -4.70
C LEU A 52 -5.38 12.35 -4.36
N GLU A 53 -4.39 12.83 -5.11
CA GLU A 53 -3.86 14.19 -4.93
C GLU A 53 -4.93 15.24 -5.24
N ARG A 54 -5.64 15.09 -6.34
CA ARG A 54 -6.70 16.01 -6.74
C ARG A 54 -7.81 16.12 -5.70
N LEU A 55 -8.22 14.99 -5.13
CA LEU A 55 -9.35 14.93 -4.20
C LEU A 55 -8.96 15.24 -2.75
N TYR A 56 -7.79 14.81 -2.32
CA TYR A 56 -7.41 14.79 -0.91
C TYR A 56 -6.09 15.48 -0.58
N GLY A 57 -5.39 16.04 -1.58
CA GLY A 57 -4.06 16.62 -1.40
C GLY A 57 -3.98 17.80 -0.46
N ASP A 58 -5.11 18.45 -0.16
CA ASP A 58 -5.21 19.52 0.83
C ASP A 58 -5.28 18.99 2.28
N ARG A 59 -5.61 17.71 2.47
CA ARG A 59 -5.81 17.09 3.79
C ARG A 59 -4.94 15.89 4.06
N ALA A 60 -4.21 15.41 3.07
CA ALA A 60 -3.37 14.22 3.16
C ALA A 60 -2.15 14.36 2.25
N LEU A 61 -1.07 13.67 2.61
CA LEU A 61 0.10 13.53 1.73
C LEU A 61 -0.03 12.24 0.94
N VAL A 62 0.14 12.33 -0.37
CA VAL A 62 0.19 11.15 -1.25
C VAL A 62 1.62 10.61 -1.25
N TYR A 63 1.77 9.39 -0.76
CA TYR A 63 3.06 8.73 -0.57
C TYR A 63 3.16 7.56 -1.55
N VAL A 64 4.14 7.60 -2.46
CA VAL A 64 4.21 6.68 -3.59
C VAL A 64 5.44 5.79 -3.49
N GLN A 65 5.23 4.48 -3.39
CA GLN A 65 6.27 3.45 -3.47
C GLN A 65 7.48 3.67 -2.55
N ASN A 66 7.22 4.12 -1.35
CA ASN A 66 8.23 4.35 -0.32
C ASN A 66 7.94 3.52 0.94
N PRO A 67 8.96 3.29 1.80
CA PRO A 67 8.80 2.42 2.96
C PRO A 67 7.81 2.94 3.99
N LEU A 68 6.99 2.03 4.51
CA LEU A 68 6.06 2.26 5.61
C LEU A 68 6.41 1.31 6.75
N ARG A 69 6.69 1.85 7.93
CA ARG A 69 6.99 1.03 9.10
C ARG A 69 5.71 0.52 9.76
N LEU A 70 5.45 -0.77 9.62
CA LEU A 70 4.28 -1.41 10.26
C LEU A 70 4.61 -1.98 11.65
N SER A 71 5.81 -2.49 11.85
CA SER A 71 6.25 -3.13 13.08
C SER A 71 7.78 -3.20 13.12
N PRO A 72 8.39 -3.65 14.23
CA PRO A 72 9.84 -3.89 14.27
C PRO A 72 10.36 -4.93 13.28
N HIS A 73 9.48 -5.66 12.61
CA HIS A 73 9.82 -6.74 11.68
C HIS A 73 9.19 -6.57 10.29
N SER A 74 8.52 -5.45 10.02
CA SER A 74 7.84 -5.24 8.75
C SER A 74 8.02 -3.83 8.24
N LEU A 75 8.59 -3.72 7.03
CA LEU A 75 8.85 -2.47 6.31
C LEU A 75 8.46 -2.67 4.85
N PRO A 76 7.16 -2.77 4.54
CA PRO A 76 6.71 -2.84 3.16
C PRO A 76 6.87 -1.51 2.44
N GLN A 77 6.83 -1.56 1.11
CA GLN A 77 6.74 -0.40 0.24
C GLN A 77 5.40 -0.45 -0.50
N PRO A 78 4.32 0.07 0.11
CA PRO A 78 3.02 0.10 -0.56
C PRO A 78 3.09 0.92 -1.84
N ASP A 79 2.28 0.57 -2.82
CA ASP A 79 2.23 1.33 -4.07
C ASP A 79 1.81 2.77 -3.83
N LEU A 80 0.84 2.97 -2.94
CA LEU A 80 0.39 4.29 -2.51
C LEU A 80 -0.03 4.25 -1.04
N ALA A 81 0.12 5.39 -0.37
CA ALA A 81 -0.52 5.62 0.91
C ALA A 81 -0.98 7.07 0.98
N LEU A 82 -2.05 7.30 1.72
CA LEU A 82 -2.43 8.62 2.16
C LEU A 82 -2.01 8.77 3.61
N LEU A 83 -1.18 9.77 3.88
CA LEU A 83 -0.62 10.01 5.19
C LEU A 83 -1.20 11.29 5.81
N ARG A 84 -1.28 11.33 7.12
CA ARG A 84 -1.58 12.56 7.84
C ARG A 84 -0.53 13.62 7.50
N PRO A 85 -0.92 14.88 7.25
CA PRO A 85 0.03 15.94 6.97
C PRO A 85 1.06 16.10 8.10
N ARG A 86 2.31 16.37 7.70
CA ARG A 86 3.41 16.66 8.61
C ARG A 86 4.30 17.69 7.94
N GLU A 87 4.69 18.74 8.66
CA GLU A 87 5.47 19.86 8.10
C GLU A 87 6.78 19.44 7.45
N ASP A 88 7.48 18.46 8.05
CA ASP A 88 8.74 17.97 7.52
C ASP A 88 8.60 16.91 6.43
N PHE A 89 7.38 16.59 6.00
CA PHE A 89 7.09 15.55 4.99
C PHE A 89 7.72 14.21 5.35
N TYR A 90 7.73 13.88 6.65
CA TYR A 90 8.34 12.64 7.20
C TYR A 90 9.84 12.54 6.95
N ARG A 91 10.54 13.65 6.94
CA ARG A 91 11.99 13.68 6.78
C ARG A 91 12.73 13.10 7.98
N GLU A 92 12.26 13.37 9.18
CA GLU A 92 12.95 12.98 10.42
C GLU A 92 12.73 11.50 10.77
N ARG A 93 11.69 10.90 10.25
CA ARG A 93 11.39 9.47 10.42
C ARG A 93 10.50 8.96 9.29
N LEU A 94 10.55 7.65 9.04
CA LEU A 94 9.57 7.02 8.15
C LEU A 94 8.16 7.08 8.74
N PRO A 95 7.14 7.16 7.90
CA PRO A 95 5.76 7.04 8.39
C PRO A 95 5.50 5.66 8.98
N GLU A 96 4.65 5.63 9.99
CA GLU A 96 4.20 4.44 10.68
C GLU A 96 2.71 4.19 10.39
N ALA A 97 2.20 3.02 10.81
CA ALA A 97 0.79 2.68 10.59
C ALA A 97 -0.17 3.76 11.14
N GLY A 98 0.13 4.35 12.30
CA GLY A 98 -0.66 5.42 12.90
C GLY A 98 -0.69 6.73 12.11
N ASP A 99 0.23 6.92 11.18
CA ASP A 99 0.28 8.07 10.29
C ASP A 99 -0.57 7.88 9.03
N THR A 100 -1.03 6.65 8.77
CA THR A 100 -1.77 6.33 7.55
C THR A 100 -3.27 6.63 7.68
N LEU A 101 -3.84 7.14 6.62
CA LEU A 101 -5.30 7.26 6.43
C LEU A 101 -5.80 6.15 5.49
N LEU A 102 -4.93 5.71 4.58
CA LEU A 102 -5.23 4.69 3.58
C LEU A 102 -3.93 4.12 3.06
N VAL A 103 -3.90 2.82 2.81
CA VAL A 103 -2.85 2.14 2.04
C VAL A 103 -3.49 1.53 0.80
N VAL A 104 -2.85 1.69 -0.35
CA VAL A 104 -3.31 1.14 -1.63
C VAL A 104 -2.24 0.23 -2.20
N GLU A 105 -2.65 -0.99 -2.51
CA GLU A 105 -1.81 -1.97 -3.21
C GLU A 105 -2.42 -2.26 -4.58
N VAL A 106 -1.61 -2.13 -5.61
CA VAL A 106 -1.98 -2.52 -6.98
C VAL A 106 -1.40 -3.90 -7.21
N SER A 107 -2.28 -4.90 -7.22
CA SER A 107 -1.86 -6.30 -7.19
C SER A 107 -1.72 -6.89 -8.59
N PHE A 108 -0.47 -7.18 -8.94
CA PHE A 108 -0.11 -8.07 -10.03
C PHE A 108 0.68 -9.26 -9.45
N SER A 109 0.58 -9.43 -8.15
CA SER A 109 1.26 -10.46 -7.36
C SER A 109 0.35 -11.67 -7.13
N PRO A 110 0.90 -12.81 -6.72
CA PRO A 110 0.08 -13.94 -6.28
C PRO A 110 -0.81 -13.55 -5.10
N ARG A 111 -2.05 -14.04 -5.10
CA ARG A 111 -3.05 -13.76 -4.06
C ARG A 111 -2.53 -14.01 -2.64
N GLU A 112 -1.72 -15.03 -2.45
CA GLU A 112 -1.12 -15.37 -1.17
C GLU A 112 -0.28 -14.22 -0.60
N MET A 113 0.50 -13.54 -1.44
CA MET A 113 1.31 -12.39 -1.04
C MET A 113 0.43 -11.19 -0.66
N ASP A 114 -0.63 -10.96 -1.42
CA ASP A 114 -1.58 -9.89 -1.11
C ASP A 114 -2.23 -10.11 0.25
N LEU A 115 -2.64 -11.34 0.55
CA LEU A 115 -3.24 -11.69 1.84
C LEU A 115 -2.25 -11.55 2.99
N LYS A 116 -0.98 -11.89 2.78
CA LYS A 116 0.08 -11.70 3.77
C LYS A 116 0.27 -10.21 4.09
N LYS A 117 0.38 -9.37 3.08
CA LYS A 117 0.53 -7.91 3.27
C LYS A 117 -0.70 -7.30 3.92
N LEU A 118 -1.88 -7.77 3.56
CA LEU A 118 -3.14 -7.33 4.16
C LEU A 118 -3.19 -7.66 5.66
N ALA A 119 -2.81 -8.88 6.04
CA ALA A 119 -2.75 -9.29 7.44
C ALA A 119 -1.76 -8.45 8.25
N LEU A 120 -0.59 -8.15 7.71
CA LEU A 120 0.42 -7.31 8.36
C LEU A 120 -0.06 -5.86 8.51
N SER A 121 -0.78 -5.34 7.52
CA SER A 121 -1.39 -4.00 7.59
C SER A 121 -2.45 -3.92 8.68
N ALA A 122 -3.31 -4.93 8.77
CA ALA A 122 -4.33 -5.01 9.83
C ALA A 122 -3.68 -5.09 11.21
N GLN A 123 -2.69 -5.96 11.37
CA GLN A 123 -1.97 -6.14 12.62
C GLN A 123 -1.24 -4.86 13.06
N GLY A 124 -0.69 -4.10 12.12
CA GLY A 124 -0.04 -2.83 12.38
C GLY A 124 -1.02 -1.70 12.71
N GLY A 125 -2.30 -1.86 12.43
CA GLY A 125 -3.33 -0.85 12.69
C GLY A 125 -3.58 0.12 11.54
N VAL A 126 -3.23 -0.23 10.30
CA VAL A 126 -3.59 0.57 9.12
C VAL A 126 -5.12 0.60 9.00
N PRO A 127 -5.76 1.80 9.05
CA PRO A 127 -7.22 1.90 9.17
C PRO A 127 -7.99 1.38 7.96
N GLU A 128 -7.42 1.51 6.77
CA GLU A 128 -8.08 1.09 5.53
C GLU A 128 -7.05 0.68 4.50
N VAL A 129 -7.33 -0.42 3.78
CA VAL A 129 -6.52 -0.87 2.64
C VAL A 129 -7.41 -1.04 1.42
N TRP A 130 -6.95 -0.51 0.30
CA TRP A 130 -7.54 -0.76 -1.01
C TRP A 130 -6.62 -1.69 -1.78
N LEU A 131 -7.18 -2.79 -2.27
CA LEU A 131 -6.49 -3.73 -3.11
C LEU A 131 -7.07 -3.64 -4.52
N VAL A 132 -6.25 -3.17 -5.46
CA VAL A 132 -6.64 -2.97 -6.85
C VAL A 132 -6.13 -4.16 -7.66
N GLU A 133 -7.03 -4.88 -8.31
CA GLU A 133 -6.67 -6.00 -9.17
C GLU A 133 -6.49 -5.57 -10.63
N GLU A 134 -5.70 -6.33 -11.36
CA GLU A 134 -5.39 -6.07 -12.78
C GLU A 134 -6.65 -5.92 -13.64
N GLY A 135 -7.71 -6.69 -13.33
CA GLY A 135 -9.00 -6.63 -14.02
C GLY A 135 -9.84 -5.39 -13.75
N GLY A 136 -9.36 -4.47 -12.88
CA GLY A 136 -10.03 -3.23 -12.55
C GLY A 136 -10.96 -3.28 -11.35
N SER A 137 -11.10 -4.43 -10.69
CA SER A 137 -11.84 -4.53 -9.44
C SER A 137 -11.07 -3.89 -8.29
N LEU A 138 -11.79 -3.24 -7.39
CA LEU A 138 -11.25 -2.63 -6.19
C LEU A 138 -11.86 -3.29 -4.96
N GLU A 139 -11.02 -3.89 -4.13
CA GLU A 139 -11.44 -4.40 -2.83
C GLU A 139 -11.07 -3.38 -1.75
N VAL A 140 -12.03 -3.04 -0.90
CA VAL A 140 -11.86 -2.06 0.18
C VAL A 140 -11.96 -2.79 1.51
N TYR A 141 -10.93 -2.70 2.32
CA TYR A 141 -10.84 -3.34 3.64
C TYR A 141 -10.82 -2.28 4.73
N ARG A 142 -11.71 -2.40 5.70
CA ARG A 142 -11.89 -1.42 6.78
C ARG A 142 -11.99 -2.10 8.14
N GLU A 143 -11.67 -1.36 9.19
CA GLU A 143 -11.75 -1.77 10.59
C GLU A 143 -10.83 -2.94 10.91
N PRO A 144 -9.53 -2.66 11.12
CA PRO A 144 -8.57 -3.72 11.45
C PRO A 144 -8.87 -4.32 12.83
N ARG A 145 -8.83 -5.67 12.90
CA ARG A 145 -8.94 -6.43 14.14
C ARG A 145 -7.96 -7.60 14.11
N GLY A 146 -6.90 -7.51 14.91
CA GLY A 146 -5.83 -8.51 14.87
C GLY A 146 -5.19 -8.54 13.47
N THR A 147 -5.25 -9.69 12.80
CA THR A 147 -4.70 -9.88 11.46
C THR A 147 -5.75 -9.80 10.34
N ARG A 148 -6.94 -9.28 10.66
CA ARG A 148 -8.05 -9.22 9.71
C ARG A 148 -8.69 -7.84 9.70
N TYR A 149 -9.33 -7.50 8.58
CA TYR A 149 -10.25 -6.38 8.47
C TYR A 149 -11.68 -6.90 8.62
N ARG A 150 -12.46 -6.23 9.47
CA ARG A 150 -13.84 -6.65 9.73
C ARG A 150 -14.74 -6.48 8.52
N HIS A 151 -14.51 -5.44 7.72
CA HIS A 151 -15.35 -5.12 6.57
C HIS A 151 -14.57 -5.23 5.27
N ARG A 152 -15.19 -5.83 4.28
CA ARG A 152 -14.71 -5.91 2.90
C ARG A 152 -15.81 -5.46 1.97
N LEU A 153 -15.51 -4.50 1.11
CA LEU A 153 -16.40 -3.98 0.08
C LEU A 153 -15.78 -4.24 -1.29
N LEU A 154 -16.60 -4.55 -2.26
CA LEU A 154 -16.18 -4.66 -3.65
C LEU A 154 -16.70 -3.44 -4.41
N VAL A 155 -15.81 -2.73 -5.10
CA VAL A 155 -16.14 -1.55 -5.89
C VAL A 155 -15.80 -1.85 -7.35
N GLU A 156 -16.82 -1.75 -8.20
CA GLU A 156 -16.67 -1.98 -9.63
C GLU A 156 -16.45 -0.66 -10.39
N PRO A 157 -15.83 -0.70 -11.58
CA PRO A 157 -15.70 0.50 -12.41
C PRO A 157 -17.04 1.20 -12.62
N GLY A 158 -17.07 2.51 -12.45
CA GLY A 158 -18.27 3.34 -12.50
C GLY A 158 -18.94 3.61 -11.16
N GLU A 159 -18.52 2.91 -10.11
CA GLU A 159 -19.01 3.14 -8.76
C GLU A 159 -18.12 4.15 -8.02
N GLU A 160 -18.65 4.75 -6.96
CA GLU A 160 -17.93 5.71 -6.14
C GLU A 160 -17.43 5.10 -4.83
N VAL A 161 -16.28 5.58 -4.35
CA VAL A 161 -15.69 5.19 -3.08
C VAL A 161 -14.91 6.36 -2.48
N ALA A 162 -14.95 6.49 -1.16
CA ALA A 162 -14.13 7.47 -0.45
C ALA A 162 -13.38 6.79 0.69
N PRO A 163 -12.14 7.23 1.00
CA PRO A 163 -11.47 6.77 2.22
C PRO A 163 -12.32 7.11 3.45
N LEU A 164 -12.45 6.15 4.34
CA LEU A 164 -13.30 6.29 5.52
C LEU A 164 -12.99 7.55 6.35
N LEU A 165 -11.72 7.83 6.57
CA LEU A 165 -11.28 8.97 7.39
C LEU A 165 -11.32 10.31 6.67
N LEU A 166 -11.48 10.32 5.36
CA LEU A 166 -11.59 11.54 4.55
C LEU A 166 -13.03 11.79 4.07
N SER A 167 -13.85 10.75 4.02
CA SER A 167 -15.29 10.69 3.75
C SER A 167 -15.79 11.33 2.46
N HIS A 168 -15.28 12.46 2.04
CA HIS A 168 -15.65 13.14 0.80
C HIS A 168 -14.56 14.10 0.34
N PRO A 169 -14.54 14.50 -0.96
CA PRO A 169 -15.44 14.00 -2.00
C PRO A 169 -15.15 12.53 -2.35
N PRO A 170 -16.15 11.80 -2.88
CA PRO A 170 -15.92 10.42 -3.33
C PRO A 170 -15.06 10.39 -4.59
N LEU A 171 -14.29 9.34 -4.72
CA LEU A 171 -13.58 8.99 -5.95
C LEU A 171 -14.54 8.22 -6.85
N LEU A 172 -14.73 8.68 -8.10
CA LEU A 172 -15.34 7.85 -9.13
C LEU A 172 -14.29 6.85 -9.59
N TRP A 173 -14.52 5.56 -9.32
CA TRP A 173 -13.61 4.50 -9.70
C TRP A 173 -13.76 4.21 -11.20
N ASP A 174 -12.85 4.71 -12.00
CA ASP A 174 -12.82 4.53 -13.46
C ASP A 174 -11.38 4.35 -13.90
N PRO A 175 -10.75 3.20 -13.56
CA PRO A 175 -9.33 2.98 -13.84
C PRO A 175 -9.06 2.83 -15.34
N PRO A 176 -7.85 3.19 -15.78
CA PRO A 176 -7.46 2.95 -17.16
C PRO A 176 -7.52 1.46 -17.49
N ARG A 177 -8.11 1.15 -18.65
CA ARG A 177 -8.29 -0.22 -19.13
C ARG A 177 -7.35 -0.51 -20.26
N GLY A 178 -6.89 -1.75 -20.36
CA GLY A 178 -6.17 -2.22 -21.53
C GLY A 178 -7.07 -2.21 -22.76
N THR A 179 -6.44 -2.17 -23.93
CA THR A 179 -7.19 -2.30 -25.20
C THR A 179 -7.89 -3.66 -25.22
N PRO A 180 -9.21 -3.74 -25.50
CA PRO A 180 -9.88 -5.02 -25.62
C PRO A 180 -9.21 -5.89 -26.69
N PRO A 181 -9.15 -7.20 -26.50
CA PRO A 181 -8.65 -8.07 -27.56
C PRO A 181 -9.49 -7.91 -28.84
N ALA A 182 -8.78 -7.91 -29.96
CA ALA A 182 -9.42 -7.73 -31.27
C ALA A 182 -10.34 -8.91 -31.62
#